data_1119f741b0ca8e16567b5a6730dbbf62
#
_entry.id   1119f741b0ca8e16567b5a6730dbbf62
#
_cell.length_a   1.000
_cell.length_b   1.000
_cell.length_c   1.000
_cell.angle_alpha   90.00
_cell.angle_beta   90.00
_cell.angle_gamma   90.00
#
_symmetry.space_group_name_H-M   'P 1'
#
loop_
_entity.id
_entity.type
_entity.pdbx_description
1 polymer ?
#
loop_
_entity_poly.entity_id
_entity_poly.type
_entity_poly.pdbx_seq_one_letter_code
_entity_poly.pdbx_strand_id
1 'polypeptide(L)'
;MLAGFQGLIDEPIRILAIVLTIIGAFLIVTIFNKLVGRIEKRGELEKGKLVHLKRFFQIVIYLIAVIIILSILDYDITAAIAGLGVGALVIGFGLKDIIENWVSGVLIMWGKTYTIGDVIRVGDLTGTVTDIALRTTKLKTYDRNEIIIPNSVLMKEKIINLTGGKQEAVASLTFAIDYTADAEKAKSIIESILKNSKQVIVSQKKKREIRFILRNREWTNVIEVLFWLNDPPNEEFIKSNITELILKEFKNECILPPIPALMRREYLTGEKTDGEQQAE
;
A
#
# COMPACT_ATOMS: atom_id res chain seq x y z
N MET A 1 58.60 -24.80 -35.01
CA MET A 1 58.75 -23.36 -35.33
C MET A 1 57.51 -22.52 -35.04
N LEU A 2 56.28 -23.02 -35.20
CA LEU A 2 55.05 -22.28 -34.89
C LEU A 2 54.78 -22.02 -33.39
N ALA A 3 55.21 -22.93 -32.51
CA ALA A 3 55.02 -22.75 -31.05
C ALA A 3 55.87 -21.60 -30.42
N GLY A 4 57.05 -21.31 -31.02
CA GLY A 4 57.86 -20.17 -30.59
C GLY A 4 57.33 -18.79 -30.99
N PHE A 5 56.58 -18.70 -32.10
CA PHE A 5 55.99 -17.48 -32.54
C PHE A 5 54.72 -17.09 -31.77
N GLN A 6 53.96 -18.05 -31.27
CA GLN A 6 52.80 -17.81 -30.43
C GLN A 6 53.20 -17.19 -29.09
N GLY A 7 54.26 -17.71 -28.43
CA GLY A 7 54.72 -17.13 -27.16
C GLY A 7 55.24 -15.70 -27.28
N LEU A 8 55.80 -15.28 -28.45
CA LEU A 8 56.27 -13.93 -28.68
C LEU A 8 55.12 -12.89 -28.88
N ILE A 9 53.97 -13.35 -29.31
CA ILE A 9 52.76 -12.49 -29.52
C ILE A 9 51.88 -12.51 -28.29
N ASP A 10 51.81 -13.61 -27.54
CA ASP A 10 50.93 -13.78 -26.39
C ASP A 10 51.40 -12.95 -25.15
N GLU A 11 52.71 -12.82 -24.92
CA GLU A 11 53.24 -12.04 -23.81
C GLU A 11 52.87 -10.54 -23.88
N PRO A 12 53.07 -9.78 -24.98
CA PRO A 12 52.69 -8.39 -25.07
C PRO A 12 51.18 -8.16 -24.97
N ILE A 13 50.38 -9.10 -25.50
CA ILE A 13 48.90 -9.04 -25.40
C ILE A 13 48.44 -9.21 -23.95
N ARG A 14 49.03 -10.13 -23.18
CA ARG A 14 48.78 -10.35 -21.75
C ARG A 14 49.11 -9.11 -20.92
N ILE A 15 50.32 -8.50 -21.16
CA ILE A 15 50.74 -7.29 -20.51
C ILE A 15 49.74 -6.14 -20.80
N LEU A 16 49.31 -6.02 -22.07
CA LEU A 16 48.33 -4.99 -22.47
C LEU A 16 46.99 -5.22 -21.75
N ALA A 17 46.52 -6.47 -21.66
CA ALA A 17 45.26 -6.83 -20.99
C ALA A 17 45.34 -6.52 -19.48
N ILE A 18 46.44 -6.78 -18.79
CA ILE A 18 46.67 -6.43 -17.38
C ILE A 18 46.63 -4.93 -17.20
N VAL A 19 47.33 -4.17 -18.04
CA VAL A 19 47.37 -2.70 -17.98
C VAL A 19 45.96 -2.12 -18.21
N LEU A 20 45.21 -2.64 -19.18
CA LEU A 20 43.84 -2.23 -19.44
C LEU A 20 42.92 -2.53 -18.26
N THR A 21 43.09 -3.67 -17.61
CA THR A 21 42.32 -4.05 -16.40
C THR A 21 42.56 -3.08 -15.24
N ILE A 22 43.85 -2.72 -15.00
CA ILE A 22 44.20 -1.77 -13.94
C ILE A 22 43.65 -0.38 -14.25
N ILE A 23 43.83 0.09 -15.49
CA ILE A 23 43.28 1.39 -15.93
C ILE A 23 41.76 1.39 -15.82
N GLY A 24 41.09 0.33 -16.28
CA GLY A 24 39.64 0.17 -16.19
C GLY A 24 39.14 0.24 -14.75
N ALA A 25 39.76 -0.53 -13.84
CA ALA A 25 39.40 -0.52 -12.42
C ALA A 25 39.59 0.91 -11.81
N PHE A 26 40.70 1.57 -12.11
CA PHE A 26 40.95 2.93 -11.64
C PHE A 26 39.97 3.95 -12.16
N LEU A 27 39.60 3.87 -13.45
CA LEU A 27 38.58 4.73 -14.05
C LEU A 27 37.18 4.51 -13.43
N ILE A 28 36.79 3.26 -13.24
CA ILE A 28 35.48 2.93 -12.60
C ILE A 28 35.44 3.52 -11.20
N VAL A 29 36.46 3.29 -10.37
CA VAL A 29 36.54 3.84 -9.02
C VAL A 29 36.52 5.37 -9.03
N THR A 30 37.28 6.01 -9.95
CA THR A 30 37.32 7.46 -10.06
C THR A 30 35.98 8.05 -10.48
N ILE A 31 35.30 7.45 -11.47
CA ILE A 31 33.97 7.86 -11.90
C ILE A 31 32.95 7.72 -10.75
N PHE A 32 32.96 6.58 -10.07
CA PHE A 32 32.09 6.34 -8.91
C PHE A 32 32.30 7.38 -7.81
N ASN A 33 33.55 7.62 -7.40
CA ASN A 33 33.88 8.63 -6.39
C ASN A 33 33.41 10.03 -6.80
N LYS A 34 33.54 10.38 -8.08
CA LYS A 34 33.10 11.66 -8.63
C LYS A 34 31.57 11.80 -8.64
N LEU A 35 30.84 10.73 -8.96
CA LEU A 35 29.38 10.70 -8.91
C LEU A 35 28.88 10.85 -7.48
N VAL A 36 29.40 10.05 -6.53
CA VAL A 36 29.05 10.14 -5.11
C VAL A 36 29.40 11.51 -4.53
N GLY A 37 30.57 12.08 -4.91
CA GLY A 37 30.98 13.43 -4.49
C GLY A 37 30.07 14.55 -5.03
N ARG A 38 29.36 14.34 -6.16
CA ARG A 38 28.36 15.30 -6.66
C ARG A 38 27.09 15.30 -5.80
N ILE A 39 26.66 14.11 -5.33
CA ILE A 39 25.50 13.94 -4.44
C ILE A 39 25.80 14.61 -3.07
N GLU A 40 27.00 14.38 -2.52
CA GLU A 40 27.43 15.05 -1.28
C GLU A 40 27.44 16.59 -1.39
N LYS A 41 27.81 17.13 -2.56
CA LYS A 41 27.85 18.58 -2.79
C LYS A 41 26.47 19.23 -2.94
N ARG A 42 25.43 18.46 -3.33
CA ARG A 42 24.05 18.95 -3.43
C ARG A 42 23.37 19.12 -2.08
N GLY A 43 24.04 18.79 -0.97
CA GLY A 43 23.51 18.98 0.38
C GLY A 43 22.45 17.96 0.81
N GLU A 44 22.18 16.94 0.01
CA GLU A 44 21.18 15.91 0.31
C GLU A 44 21.65 14.94 1.40
N LEU A 45 22.97 14.86 1.65
CA LEU A 45 23.55 13.97 2.65
C LEU A 45 24.70 14.68 3.41
N GLU A 46 24.79 14.43 4.71
CA GLU A 46 25.89 14.94 5.53
C GLU A 46 27.26 14.44 5.03
N LYS A 47 28.21 15.37 4.96
CA LYS A 47 29.56 15.06 4.54
C LYS A 47 30.14 13.93 5.41
N GLY A 48 30.62 12.88 4.75
CA GLY A 48 31.26 11.75 5.41
C GLY A 48 30.41 10.50 5.59
N LYS A 49 29.07 10.56 5.51
CA LYS A 49 28.22 9.35 5.63
C LYS A 49 28.48 8.32 4.53
N LEU A 50 28.95 8.76 3.35
CA LEU A 50 29.23 7.87 2.22
C LEU A 50 30.69 7.37 2.14
N VAL A 51 31.54 7.70 3.08
CA VAL A 51 32.96 7.27 3.08
C VAL A 51 33.07 5.75 3.14
N HIS A 52 32.26 5.09 3.99
CA HIS A 52 32.28 3.63 4.09
C HIS A 52 31.77 2.97 2.81
N LEU A 53 30.74 3.54 2.15
CA LEU A 53 30.25 3.06 0.87
C LEU A 53 31.31 3.19 -0.24
N LYS A 54 32.02 4.32 -0.30
CA LYS A 54 33.12 4.51 -1.25
C LYS A 54 34.24 3.47 -1.05
N ARG A 55 34.65 3.24 0.20
CA ARG A 55 35.68 2.23 0.53
C ARG A 55 35.23 0.82 0.17
N PHE A 56 34.01 0.47 0.53
CA PHE A 56 33.46 -0.85 0.19
C PHE A 56 33.47 -1.09 -1.31
N PHE A 57 32.98 -0.12 -2.09
CA PHE A 57 32.94 -0.22 -3.55
C PHE A 57 34.34 -0.32 -4.16
N GLN A 58 35.31 0.46 -3.65
CA GLN A 58 36.73 0.36 -4.07
C GLN A 58 37.30 -1.03 -3.82
N ILE A 59 37.08 -1.61 -2.63
CA ILE A 59 37.58 -2.94 -2.28
C ILE A 59 36.99 -3.99 -3.24
N VAL A 60 35.68 -3.93 -3.52
CA VAL A 60 35.03 -4.87 -4.44
C VAL A 60 35.61 -4.77 -5.85
N ILE A 61 35.78 -3.55 -6.39
CA ILE A 61 36.33 -3.36 -7.74
C ILE A 61 37.77 -3.85 -7.83
N TYR A 62 38.62 -3.54 -6.85
CA TYR A 62 39.99 -4.01 -6.87
C TYR A 62 40.11 -5.51 -6.67
N LEU A 63 39.24 -6.14 -5.86
CA LEU A 63 39.16 -7.60 -5.73
C LEU A 63 38.83 -8.26 -7.07
N ILE A 64 37.83 -7.73 -7.80
CA ILE A 64 37.48 -8.22 -9.14
C ILE A 64 38.66 -8.04 -10.10
N ALA A 65 39.32 -6.89 -10.08
CA ALA A 65 40.49 -6.64 -10.93
C ALA A 65 41.62 -7.62 -10.66
N VAL A 66 41.91 -7.94 -9.40
CA VAL A 66 42.93 -8.94 -9.02
C VAL A 66 42.57 -10.32 -9.58
N ILE A 67 41.29 -10.74 -9.48
CA ILE A 67 40.85 -12.04 -10.01
C ILE A 67 41.00 -12.09 -11.53
N ILE A 68 40.65 -11.02 -12.24
CA ILE A 68 40.83 -10.93 -13.69
C ILE A 68 42.32 -11.01 -14.06
N ILE A 69 43.21 -10.33 -13.32
CA ILE A 69 44.66 -10.37 -13.54
C ILE A 69 45.22 -11.78 -13.32
N LEU A 70 44.78 -12.46 -12.25
CA LEU A 70 45.18 -13.84 -11.97
C LEU A 70 44.74 -14.79 -13.11
N SER A 71 43.57 -14.58 -13.65
CA SER A 71 43.06 -15.35 -14.82
C SER A 71 43.91 -15.10 -16.07
N ILE A 72 44.35 -13.86 -16.35
CA ILE A 72 45.21 -13.51 -17.48
C ILE A 72 46.59 -14.17 -17.32
N LEU A 73 47.04 -14.37 -16.07
CA LEU A 73 48.31 -15.02 -15.74
C LEU A 73 48.20 -16.55 -15.71
N ASP A 74 47.08 -17.16 -16.18
CA ASP A 74 46.78 -18.58 -16.20
C ASP A 74 46.77 -19.26 -14.81
N TYR A 75 46.56 -18.50 -13.73
CA TYR A 75 46.33 -19.09 -12.40
C TYR A 75 44.94 -19.73 -12.36
N ASP A 76 44.82 -20.88 -11.71
CA ASP A 76 43.52 -21.52 -11.49
C ASP A 76 42.74 -20.72 -10.45
N ILE A 77 41.75 -19.95 -10.91
CA ILE A 77 40.86 -19.15 -10.09
C ILE A 77 39.50 -19.81 -9.81
N THR A 78 39.33 -21.07 -10.21
CA THR A 78 38.06 -21.81 -10.09
C THR A 78 37.55 -21.83 -8.65
N ALA A 79 38.43 -22.16 -7.70
CA ALA A 79 38.08 -22.15 -6.27
C ALA A 79 37.71 -20.78 -5.75
N ALA A 80 38.39 -19.72 -6.21
CA ALA A 80 38.09 -18.33 -5.82
C ALA A 80 36.72 -17.87 -6.36
N ILE A 81 36.44 -18.20 -7.63
CA ILE A 81 35.12 -17.90 -8.24
C ILE A 81 34.01 -18.68 -7.56
N ALA A 82 34.21 -19.96 -7.27
CA ALA A 82 33.24 -20.79 -6.54
C ALA A 82 32.94 -20.18 -5.15
N GLY A 83 33.98 -19.80 -4.40
CA GLY A 83 33.83 -19.15 -3.08
C GLY A 83 33.09 -17.82 -3.15
N LEU A 84 33.43 -16.98 -4.15
CA LEU A 84 32.70 -15.73 -4.38
C LEU A 84 31.24 -15.95 -4.78
N GLY A 85 30.95 -17.00 -5.57
CA GLY A 85 29.60 -17.39 -5.93
C GLY A 85 28.74 -17.74 -4.71
N VAL A 86 29.29 -18.54 -3.79
CA VAL A 86 28.62 -18.84 -2.51
C VAL A 86 28.44 -17.57 -1.67
N GLY A 87 29.47 -16.74 -1.54
CA GLY A 87 29.38 -15.46 -0.84
C GLY A 87 28.33 -14.52 -1.43
N ALA A 88 28.24 -14.44 -2.76
CA ALA A 88 27.24 -13.64 -3.45
C ALA A 88 25.80 -14.14 -3.20
N LEU A 89 25.59 -15.48 -3.12
CA LEU A 89 24.29 -16.05 -2.76
C LEU A 89 23.88 -15.64 -1.33
N VAL A 90 24.79 -15.72 -0.37
CA VAL A 90 24.51 -15.32 1.03
C VAL A 90 24.14 -13.85 1.12
N ILE A 91 24.91 -12.98 0.44
CA ILE A 91 24.62 -11.55 0.38
C ILE A 91 23.29 -11.30 -0.35
N GLY A 92 23.03 -12.00 -1.46
CA GLY A 92 21.78 -11.89 -2.22
C GLY A 92 20.55 -12.23 -1.38
N PHE A 93 20.61 -13.30 -0.60
CA PHE A 93 19.54 -13.65 0.34
C PHE A 93 19.38 -12.59 1.45
N GLY A 94 20.49 -12.06 1.97
CA GLY A 94 20.43 -10.97 2.96
C GLY A 94 19.83 -9.66 2.42
N LEU A 95 19.99 -9.38 1.12
CA LEU A 95 19.46 -8.17 0.47
C LEU A 95 18.08 -8.37 -0.19
N LYS A 96 17.55 -9.60 -0.20
CA LYS A 96 16.30 -9.95 -0.89
C LYS A 96 15.17 -8.98 -0.57
N ASP A 97 14.90 -8.75 0.71
CA ASP A 97 13.78 -7.91 1.15
C ASP A 97 13.95 -6.44 0.74
N ILE A 98 15.19 -5.95 0.71
CA ILE A 98 15.50 -4.59 0.29
C ILE A 98 15.18 -4.44 -1.21
N ILE A 99 15.67 -5.39 -2.02
CA ILE A 99 15.45 -5.39 -3.48
C ILE A 99 13.96 -5.56 -3.78
N GLU A 100 13.27 -6.45 -3.09
CA GLU A 100 11.84 -6.68 -3.25
C GLU A 100 11.03 -5.39 -3.01
N ASN A 101 11.35 -4.65 -1.93
CA ASN A 101 10.70 -3.39 -1.64
C ASN A 101 10.97 -2.32 -2.71
N TRP A 102 12.21 -2.23 -3.22
CA TRP A 102 12.56 -1.28 -4.27
C TRP A 102 11.85 -1.58 -5.58
N VAL A 103 11.86 -2.85 -6.01
CA VAL A 103 11.15 -3.28 -7.22
C VAL A 103 9.66 -3.01 -7.08
N SER A 104 9.06 -3.33 -5.93
CA SER A 104 7.65 -3.05 -5.63
C SER A 104 7.35 -1.56 -5.72
N GLY A 105 8.20 -0.69 -5.14
CA GLY A 105 8.02 0.76 -5.22
C GLY A 105 8.05 1.29 -6.64
N VAL A 106 8.99 0.82 -7.47
CA VAL A 106 9.07 1.18 -8.89
C VAL A 106 7.81 0.73 -9.64
N LEU A 107 7.33 -0.51 -9.39
CA LEU A 107 6.13 -1.04 -10.03
C LEU A 107 4.86 -0.27 -9.63
N ILE A 108 4.73 0.13 -8.35
CA ILE A 108 3.62 0.95 -7.86
C ILE A 108 3.60 2.30 -8.56
N MET A 109 4.76 3.00 -8.60
CA MET A 109 4.88 4.31 -9.23
C MET A 109 4.66 4.26 -10.74
N TRP A 110 5.19 3.27 -11.42
CA TRP A 110 5.05 3.13 -12.87
C TRP A 110 3.65 2.67 -13.26
N GLY A 111 3.15 1.62 -12.59
CA GLY A 111 1.83 1.04 -12.86
C GLY A 111 0.67 1.92 -12.39
N LYS A 112 0.93 2.97 -11.57
CA LYS A 112 -0.09 3.84 -10.99
C LYS A 112 -1.23 3.05 -10.34
N THR A 113 -0.88 1.99 -9.62
CA THR A 113 -1.85 1.17 -8.87
C THR A 113 -2.70 2.05 -7.94
N TYR A 114 -2.04 3.04 -7.34
CA TYR A 114 -2.62 4.18 -6.63
C TYR A 114 -1.66 5.37 -6.75
N THR A 115 -2.14 6.55 -6.44
CA THR A 115 -1.38 7.80 -6.51
C THR A 115 -1.45 8.57 -5.20
N ILE A 116 -0.54 9.53 -5.00
CA ILE A 116 -0.61 10.43 -3.84
C ILE A 116 -1.94 11.17 -3.87
N GLY A 117 -2.64 11.19 -2.73
CA GLY A 117 -3.99 11.73 -2.58
C GLY A 117 -5.11 10.69 -2.70
N ASP A 118 -4.84 9.48 -3.20
CA ASP A 118 -5.84 8.43 -3.20
C ASP A 118 -6.12 7.92 -1.78
N VAL A 119 -7.38 7.58 -1.53
CA VAL A 119 -7.79 6.84 -0.33
C VAL A 119 -7.78 5.35 -0.67
N ILE A 120 -6.95 4.59 0.00
CA ILE A 120 -6.83 3.15 -0.20
C ILE A 120 -7.15 2.40 1.08
N ARG A 121 -7.66 1.17 0.89
CA ARG A 121 -7.86 0.20 1.97
C ARG A 121 -6.98 -1.01 1.72
N VAL A 122 -6.22 -1.39 2.74
CA VAL A 122 -5.31 -2.55 2.74
C VAL A 122 -5.57 -3.35 4.01
N GLY A 123 -6.18 -4.52 3.88
CA GLY A 123 -6.71 -5.24 5.04
C GLY A 123 -7.72 -4.39 5.80
N ASP A 124 -7.51 -4.21 7.10
CA ASP A 124 -8.35 -3.38 7.98
C ASP A 124 -7.92 -1.91 8.03
N LEU A 125 -6.83 -1.55 7.36
CA LEU A 125 -6.29 -0.20 7.36
C LEU A 125 -6.88 0.60 6.19
N THR A 126 -7.46 1.76 6.48
CA THR A 126 -7.91 2.73 5.49
C THR A 126 -7.19 4.05 5.71
N GLY A 127 -6.67 4.64 4.64
CA GLY A 127 -5.99 5.92 4.74
C GLY A 127 -5.71 6.57 3.39
N THR A 128 -5.39 7.86 3.44
CA THR A 128 -4.97 8.64 2.28
C THR A 128 -3.48 8.46 2.03
N VAL A 129 -3.09 8.16 0.81
CA VAL A 129 -1.69 8.08 0.39
C VAL A 129 -1.07 9.48 0.44
N THR A 130 -0.09 9.68 1.31
CA THR A 130 0.62 10.97 1.46
C THR A 130 1.95 10.98 0.75
N ASP A 131 2.62 9.83 0.65
CA ASP A 131 3.93 9.72 0.02
C ASP A 131 4.16 8.30 -0.52
N ILE A 132 4.85 8.19 -1.66
CA ILE A 132 5.28 6.92 -2.26
C ILE A 132 6.78 7.02 -2.50
N ALA A 133 7.56 6.49 -1.56
CA ALA A 133 9.01 6.41 -1.67
C ALA A 133 9.44 5.07 -2.31
N LEU A 134 10.73 4.94 -2.61
CA LEU A 134 11.28 3.74 -3.24
C LEU A 134 11.04 2.46 -2.42
N ARG A 135 11.07 2.54 -1.07
CA ARG A 135 10.95 1.38 -0.18
C ARG A 135 9.60 1.30 0.53
N THR A 136 8.96 2.42 0.79
CA THR A 136 7.78 2.51 1.64
C THR A 136 6.74 3.45 1.04
N THR A 137 5.48 3.16 1.29
CA THR A 137 4.36 4.08 1.08
C THR A 137 3.83 4.55 2.42
N LYS A 138 3.50 5.84 2.53
CA LYS A 138 2.92 6.44 3.72
C LYS A 138 1.44 6.67 3.54
N LEU A 139 0.66 6.26 4.52
CA LEU A 139 -0.77 6.50 4.60
C LEU A 139 -1.08 7.37 5.80
N LYS A 140 -2.01 8.30 5.65
CA LYS A 140 -2.60 9.07 6.74
C LYS A 140 -4.02 8.60 6.99
N THR A 141 -4.28 8.11 8.20
CA THR A 141 -5.61 7.65 8.61
C THR A 141 -6.52 8.80 8.99
N TYR A 142 -7.82 8.53 9.16
CA TYR A 142 -8.82 9.54 9.56
C TYR A 142 -8.55 10.14 10.96
N ASP A 143 -7.95 9.38 11.87
CA ASP A 143 -7.48 9.81 13.20
C ASP A 143 -6.12 10.51 13.19
N ARG A 144 -5.64 10.85 11.98
CA ARG A 144 -4.39 11.58 11.69
C ARG A 144 -3.10 10.83 12.00
N ASN A 145 -3.14 9.54 12.25
CA ASN A 145 -1.95 8.73 12.38
C ASN A 145 -1.27 8.55 11.01
N GLU A 146 0.06 8.57 11.00
CA GLU A 146 0.86 8.22 9.83
C GLU A 146 1.27 6.75 9.91
N ILE A 147 0.86 5.96 8.92
CA ILE A 147 1.23 4.55 8.80
C ILE A 147 2.25 4.42 7.68
N ILE A 148 3.39 3.80 7.97
CA ILE A 148 4.45 3.54 7.01
C ILE A 148 4.44 2.05 6.66
N ILE A 149 4.14 1.73 5.40
CA ILE A 149 4.01 0.35 4.94
C ILE A 149 5.12 0.05 3.92
N PRO A 150 5.87 -1.05 4.08
CA PRO A 150 6.81 -1.51 3.07
C PRO A 150 6.11 -1.80 1.74
N ASN A 151 6.68 -1.38 0.62
CA ASN A 151 6.06 -1.54 -0.70
C ASN A 151 5.84 -3.00 -1.09
N SER A 152 6.72 -3.91 -0.65
CA SER A 152 6.57 -5.35 -0.89
C SER A 152 5.33 -5.94 -0.23
N VAL A 153 4.91 -5.41 0.94
CA VAL A 153 3.67 -5.81 1.61
C VAL A 153 2.47 -5.38 0.78
N LEU A 154 2.47 -4.12 0.33
CA LEU A 154 1.38 -3.59 -0.50
C LEU A 154 1.22 -4.34 -1.82
N MET A 155 2.31 -4.79 -2.44
CA MET A 155 2.25 -5.58 -3.68
C MET A 155 1.70 -7.01 -3.49
N LYS A 156 1.75 -7.55 -2.27
CA LYS A 156 1.23 -8.89 -1.95
C LYS A 156 -0.20 -8.87 -1.44
N GLU A 157 -0.66 -7.74 -0.92
CA GLU A 157 -1.98 -7.58 -0.35
C GLU A 157 -3.02 -7.13 -1.38
N LYS A 158 -4.29 -7.40 -1.05
CA LYS A 158 -5.41 -6.85 -1.83
C LYS A 158 -5.59 -5.38 -1.48
N ILE A 159 -5.40 -4.52 -2.46
CA ILE A 159 -5.61 -3.09 -2.31
C ILE A 159 -6.95 -2.71 -2.93
N ILE A 160 -7.79 -2.03 -2.14
CA ILE A 160 -9.02 -1.40 -2.63
C ILE A 160 -8.75 0.08 -2.74
N ASN A 161 -8.67 0.60 -3.96
CA ASN A 161 -8.58 2.04 -4.20
C ASN A 161 -10.00 2.63 -4.22
N LEU A 162 -10.34 3.39 -3.18
CA LEU A 162 -11.69 3.95 -2.99
C LEU A 162 -11.95 5.17 -3.88
N THR A 163 -10.90 5.90 -4.24
CA THR A 163 -11.00 7.15 -5.03
C THR A 163 -10.65 6.96 -6.51
N GLY A 164 -9.73 6.04 -6.82
CA GLY A 164 -9.29 5.77 -8.20
C GLY A 164 -8.78 7.01 -8.94
N GLY A 165 -8.01 7.86 -8.26
CA GLY A 165 -7.50 9.13 -8.81
C GLY A 165 -8.54 10.25 -8.88
N LYS A 166 -9.73 10.09 -8.27
CA LYS A 166 -10.80 11.10 -8.20
C LYS A 166 -10.95 11.59 -6.77
N GLN A 167 -11.49 12.80 -6.61
CA GLN A 167 -11.83 13.34 -5.29
C GLN A 167 -13.19 12.86 -4.77
N GLU A 168 -13.70 11.76 -5.26
CA GLU A 168 -15.04 11.24 -4.99
C GLU A 168 -14.94 9.73 -4.73
N ALA A 169 -15.65 9.23 -3.73
CA ALA A 169 -15.76 7.82 -3.42
C ALA A 169 -17.20 7.39 -3.18
N VAL A 170 -17.47 6.10 -3.33
CA VAL A 170 -18.75 5.49 -2.94
C VAL A 170 -18.65 5.05 -1.50
N ALA A 171 -19.56 5.53 -0.66
CA ALA A 171 -19.75 5.08 0.71
C ALA A 171 -21.02 4.27 0.83
N SER A 172 -21.08 3.42 1.86
CA SER A 172 -22.30 2.67 2.20
C SER A 172 -22.64 2.85 3.68
N LEU A 173 -23.94 2.87 3.97
CA LEU A 173 -24.51 2.78 5.30
C LEU A 173 -25.53 1.65 5.33
N THR A 174 -25.62 0.97 6.45
CA THR A 174 -26.55 -0.14 6.63
C THR A 174 -27.41 0.11 7.86
N PHE A 175 -28.73 0.06 7.66
CA PHE A 175 -29.70 0.22 8.72
C PHE A 175 -30.57 -1.03 8.83
N ALA A 176 -30.76 -1.52 10.02
CA ALA A 176 -31.67 -2.60 10.32
C ALA A 176 -32.95 -2.02 10.92
N ILE A 177 -34.10 -2.36 10.35
CA ILE A 177 -35.42 -1.96 10.82
C ILE A 177 -36.26 -3.21 11.10
N ASP A 178 -37.29 -3.05 11.92
CA ASP A 178 -38.24 -4.15 12.18
C ASP A 178 -38.92 -4.63 10.88
N TYR A 179 -39.24 -5.93 10.77
CA TYR A 179 -39.87 -6.46 9.57
C TYR A 179 -41.26 -5.88 9.33
N THR A 180 -41.94 -5.38 10.38
CA THR A 180 -43.26 -4.73 10.27
C THR A 180 -43.15 -3.25 9.94
N ALA A 181 -41.96 -2.65 10.03
CA ALA A 181 -41.74 -1.25 9.73
C ALA A 181 -41.84 -0.99 8.21
N ASP A 182 -42.36 0.20 7.85
CA ASP A 182 -42.48 0.62 6.47
C ASP A 182 -41.09 0.93 5.86
N ALA A 183 -40.57 -0.02 5.06
CA ALA A 183 -39.28 0.11 4.42
C ALA A 183 -39.25 1.21 3.34
N GLU A 184 -40.36 1.54 2.68
CA GLU A 184 -40.43 2.60 1.69
C GLU A 184 -40.37 3.98 2.38
N LYS A 185 -41.03 4.14 3.51
CA LYS A 185 -40.94 5.33 4.35
C LYS A 185 -39.49 5.50 4.87
N ALA A 186 -38.87 4.43 5.35
CA ALA A 186 -37.48 4.46 5.78
C ALA A 186 -36.50 4.87 4.67
N LYS A 187 -36.66 4.34 3.46
CA LYS A 187 -35.86 4.73 2.28
C LYS A 187 -36.07 6.21 1.92
N SER A 188 -37.28 6.71 1.94
CA SER A 188 -37.58 8.13 1.63
C SER A 188 -36.93 9.08 2.61
N ILE A 189 -36.91 8.74 3.90
CA ILE A 189 -36.21 9.49 4.95
C ILE A 189 -34.70 9.53 4.67
N ILE A 190 -34.09 8.36 4.46
CA ILE A 190 -32.66 8.26 4.15
C ILE A 190 -32.32 9.09 2.92
N GLU A 191 -33.09 8.95 1.85
CA GLU A 191 -32.88 9.66 0.59
C GLU A 191 -32.95 11.18 0.76
N SER A 192 -33.93 11.68 1.53
CA SER A 192 -34.10 13.11 1.79
C SER A 192 -32.90 13.69 2.57
N ILE A 193 -32.41 12.98 3.60
CA ILE A 193 -31.25 13.39 4.38
C ILE A 193 -29.99 13.41 3.52
N LEU A 194 -29.77 12.35 2.72
CA LEU A 194 -28.61 12.27 1.83
C LEU A 194 -28.61 13.38 0.78
N LYS A 195 -29.78 13.69 0.16
CA LYS A 195 -29.91 14.77 -0.83
C LYS A 195 -29.64 16.16 -0.22
N ASN A 196 -29.97 16.36 1.03
CA ASN A 196 -29.75 17.64 1.75
C ASN A 196 -28.34 17.76 2.33
N SER A 197 -27.54 16.70 2.33
CA SER A 197 -26.16 16.73 2.84
C SER A 197 -25.22 17.35 1.81
N LYS A 198 -24.43 18.35 2.24
CA LYS A 198 -23.43 19.03 1.39
C LYS A 198 -22.26 18.12 0.97
N GLN A 199 -22.01 17.07 1.73
CA GLN A 199 -20.93 16.11 1.47
C GLN A 199 -21.32 15.00 0.51
N VAL A 200 -22.62 14.85 0.22
CA VAL A 200 -23.14 13.82 -0.69
C VAL A 200 -23.32 14.41 -2.08
N ILE A 201 -22.80 13.69 -3.07
CA ILE A 201 -22.93 14.06 -4.47
C ILE A 201 -24.11 13.29 -5.09
N VAL A 202 -25.11 14.01 -5.56
CA VAL A 202 -26.21 13.42 -6.34
C VAL A 202 -26.20 14.04 -7.73
N SER A 203 -25.96 13.24 -8.77
CA SER A 203 -25.96 13.71 -10.16
C SER A 203 -26.36 12.61 -11.14
N GLN A 204 -27.54 12.76 -11.74
CA GLN A 204 -28.01 11.86 -12.78
C GLN A 204 -27.09 11.84 -14.02
N LYS A 205 -26.58 13.00 -14.44
CA LYS A 205 -25.70 13.14 -15.61
C LYS A 205 -24.39 12.36 -15.47
N LYS A 206 -23.90 12.18 -14.23
CA LYS A 206 -22.64 11.49 -13.94
C LYS A 206 -22.88 10.08 -13.39
N LYS A 207 -24.07 9.53 -13.43
CA LYS A 207 -24.49 8.24 -12.85
C LYS A 207 -24.13 8.13 -11.35
N ARG A 208 -24.22 9.24 -10.62
CA ARG A 208 -24.02 9.31 -9.17
C ARG A 208 -25.38 9.35 -8.48
N GLU A 209 -26.01 8.21 -8.44
CA GLU A 209 -27.34 8.00 -7.86
C GLU A 209 -27.18 7.38 -6.47
N ILE A 210 -28.13 7.69 -5.59
CA ILE A 210 -28.32 6.98 -4.34
C ILE A 210 -28.96 5.63 -4.70
N ARG A 211 -28.34 4.55 -4.28
CA ARG A 211 -28.84 3.20 -4.55
C ARG A 211 -29.17 2.49 -3.25
N PHE A 212 -30.32 1.83 -3.23
CA PHE A 212 -30.79 1.06 -2.09
C PHE A 212 -30.73 -0.43 -2.41
N ILE A 213 -30.28 -1.23 -1.45
CA ILE A 213 -30.34 -2.67 -1.46
C ILE A 213 -31.13 -3.07 -0.23
N LEU A 214 -32.32 -3.64 -0.43
CA LEU A 214 -33.16 -4.17 0.65
C LEU A 214 -32.93 -5.67 0.76
N ARG A 215 -32.58 -6.13 1.96
CA ARG A 215 -32.45 -7.55 2.27
C ARG A 215 -33.41 -7.87 3.43
N ASN A 216 -34.31 -8.81 3.20
CA ASN A 216 -35.15 -9.36 4.27
C ASN A 216 -34.36 -10.47 4.97
N ARG A 217 -34.34 -10.44 6.30
CA ARG A 217 -33.85 -11.49 7.17
C ARG A 217 -34.89 -11.76 8.21
N GLU A 218 -35.17 -13.00 8.50
CA GLU A 218 -36.24 -13.56 9.37
C GLU A 218 -37.14 -12.52 10.09
N TRP A 219 -36.56 -11.69 10.96
CA TRP A 219 -37.26 -10.69 11.79
C TRP A 219 -36.81 -9.25 11.51
N THR A 220 -36.07 -9.03 10.42
CA THR A 220 -35.40 -7.75 10.19
C THR A 220 -35.35 -7.43 8.71
N ASN A 221 -35.71 -6.20 8.34
CA ASN A 221 -35.39 -5.63 7.05
C ASN A 221 -34.09 -4.86 7.15
N VAL A 222 -33.10 -5.23 6.34
CA VAL A 222 -31.80 -4.56 6.28
C VAL A 222 -31.76 -3.70 5.02
N ILE A 223 -31.66 -2.40 5.21
CA ILE A 223 -31.53 -1.39 4.15
C ILE A 223 -30.05 -1.01 4.06
N GLU A 224 -29.40 -1.36 2.97
CA GLU A 224 -28.08 -0.86 2.63
C GLU A 224 -28.22 0.25 1.59
N VAL A 225 -27.66 1.42 1.86
CA VAL A 225 -27.68 2.57 0.96
C VAL A 225 -26.26 2.88 0.51
N LEU A 226 -26.09 3.01 -0.81
CA LEU A 226 -24.82 3.42 -1.44
C LEU A 226 -24.98 4.83 -1.99
N PHE A 227 -24.03 5.69 -1.70
CA PHE A 227 -24.02 7.08 -2.13
C PHE A 227 -22.61 7.59 -2.38
N TRP A 228 -22.49 8.71 -3.11
CA TRP A 228 -21.21 9.30 -3.47
C TRP A 228 -20.82 10.40 -2.49
N LEU A 229 -19.56 10.40 -2.05
CA LEU A 229 -18.97 11.44 -1.19
C LEU A 229 -17.98 12.30 -1.97
N ASN A 230 -17.93 13.59 -1.63
CA ASN A 230 -16.96 14.56 -2.16
C ASN A 230 -15.71 14.71 -1.29
N ASP A 231 -15.65 14.05 -0.14
CA ASP A 231 -14.54 14.13 0.82
C ASP A 231 -14.23 12.74 1.40
N PRO A 232 -13.64 11.84 0.59
CA PRO A 232 -13.33 10.48 1.00
C PRO A 232 -12.41 10.35 2.22
N PRO A 233 -11.42 11.24 2.45
CA PRO A 233 -10.58 11.19 3.64
C PRO A 233 -11.36 11.30 4.96
N ASN A 234 -12.52 11.98 4.95
CA ASN A 234 -13.38 12.18 6.10
C ASN A 234 -14.63 11.28 6.08
N GLU A 235 -14.62 10.19 5.29
CA GLU A 235 -15.76 9.28 5.12
C GLU A 235 -16.40 8.87 6.45
N GLU A 236 -15.60 8.44 7.43
CA GLU A 236 -16.13 7.93 8.71
C GLU A 236 -16.87 9.00 9.51
N PHE A 237 -16.37 10.25 9.55
CA PHE A 237 -17.06 11.35 10.20
C PHE A 237 -18.36 11.72 9.49
N ILE A 238 -18.33 11.73 8.16
CA ILE A 238 -19.52 12.02 7.35
C ILE A 238 -20.59 10.96 7.56
N LYS A 239 -20.21 9.67 7.53
CA LYS A 239 -21.10 8.54 7.80
C LYS A 239 -21.70 8.62 9.19
N SER A 240 -20.90 8.96 10.20
CA SER A 240 -21.37 9.12 11.59
C SER A 240 -22.43 10.22 11.69
N ASN A 241 -22.17 11.41 11.12
CA ASN A 241 -23.10 12.52 11.17
C ASN A 241 -24.41 12.21 10.43
N ILE A 242 -24.32 11.58 9.26
CA ILE A 242 -25.51 11.17 8.48
C ILE A 242 -26.30 10.13 9.26
N THR A 243 -25.63 9.15 9.87
CA THR A 243 -26.27 8.11 10.68
C THR A 243 -27.04 8.71 11.84
N GLU A 244 -26.45 9.69 12.57
CA GLU A 244 -27.11 10.37 13.66
C GLU A 244 -28.42 11.06 13.21
N LEU A 245 -28.38 11.76 12.08
CA LEU A 245 -29.54 12.43 11.50
C LEU A 245 -30.64 11.40 11.12
N ILE A 246 -30.27 10.31 10.49
CA ILE A 246 -31.20 9.24 10.07
C ILE A 246 -31.84 8.58 11.29
N LEU A 247 -31.05 8.22 12.31
CA LEU A 247 -31.57 7.61 13.53
C LEU A 247 -32.52 8.53 14.29
N LYS A 248 -32.24 9.82 14.32
CA LYS A 248 -33.11 10.82 14.91
C LYS A 248 -34.48 10.90 14.19
N GLU A 249 -34.42 10.90 12.85
CA GLU A 249 -35.65 10.99 12.04
C GLU A 249 -36.43 9.67 12.09
N PHE A 250 -35.75 8.52 12.11
CA PHE A 250 -36.41 7.22 12.35
C PHE A 250 -37.19 7.18 13.63
N LYS A 251 -36.62 7.78 14.71
CA LYS A 251 -37.30 7.88 16.00
C LYS A 251 -38.54 8.79 15.92
N ASN A 252 -38.44 9.94 15.24
CA ASN A 252 -39.56 10.89 15.06
C ASN A 252 -40.71 10.26 14.29
N GLU A 253 -40.38 9.49 13.24
CA GLU A 253 -41.33 8.88 12.32
C GLU A 253 -41.75 7.46 12.72
N CYS A 254 -41.42 7.03 13.95
CA CYS A 254 -41.78 5.74 14.53
C CYS A 254 -41.31 4.55 13.68
N ILE A 255 -40.16 4.65 13.01
CA ILE A 255 -39.50 3.51 12.38
C ILE A 255 -38.83 2.69 13.46
N LEU A 256 -39.40 1.51 13.74
CA LEU A 256 -38.92 0.66 14.84
C LEU A 256 -37.62 -0.07 14.49
N PRO A 257 -36.67 -0.14 15.44
CA PRO A 257 -35.51 -1.03 15.32
C PRO A 257 -35.98 -2.50 15.39
N PRO A 258 -35.15 -3.46 14.94
CA PRO A 258 -35.49 -4.87 15.04
C PRO A 258 -35.65 -5.28 16.50
N ILE A 259 -36.79 -5.88 16.80
CA ILE A 259 -37.12 -6.37 18.15
C ILE A 259 -37.01 -7.90 18.15
N PRO A 260 -36.28 -8.52 19.12
CA PRO A 260 -36.22 -9.97 19.24
C PRO A 260 -37.60 -10.59 19.34
N ALA A 261 -37.81 -11.73 18.70
CA ALA A 261 -39.13 -12.40 18.58
C ALA A 261 -39.82 -12.67 19.95
N LEU A 262 -39.06 -12.96 20.99
CA LEU A 262 -39.57 -13.15 22.35
C LEU A 262 -40.22 -11.89 22.92
N MET A 263 -39.53 -10.75 22.84
CA MET A 263 -40.09 -9.47 23.31
C MET A 263 -41.30 -9.02 22.48
N ARG A 264 -41.31 -9.31 21.18
CA ARG A 264 -42.44 -8.97 20.31
C ARG A 264 -43.73 -9.65 20.73
N ARG A 265 -43.69 -10.92 21.15
CA ARG A 265 -44.86 -11.65 21.60
C ARG A 265 -45.52 -10.96 22.78
N GLU A 266 -44.75 -10.45 23.72
CA GLU A 266 -45.27 -9.70 24.87
C GLU A 266 -45.87 -8.35 24.46
N TYR A 267 -45.28 -7.63 23.51
CA TYR A 267 -45.80 -6.36 22.99
C TYR A 267 -47.09 -6.50 22.21
N LEU A 268 -47.26 -7.58 21.43
CA LEU A 268 -48.43 -7.79 20.59
C LEU A 268 -49.61 -8.45 21.31
N THR A 269 -49.34 -9.27 22.35
CA THR A 269 -50.40 -10.00 23.04
C THR A 269 -50.90 -9.28 24.28
N GLY A 270 -50.14 -8.27 24.81
CA GLY A 270 -50.51 -7.60 26.05
C GLY A 270 -50.50 -8.52 27.29
N GLU A 271 -50.09 -9.79 27.09
CA GLU A 271 -49.96 -10.74 28.20
C GLU A 271 -48.74 -10.39 29.02
N LYS A 272 -48.94 -9.91 30.24
CA LYS A 272 -47.89 -9.83 31.26
C LYS A 272 -47.42 -11.25 31.52
N THR A 273 -46.13 -11.50 31.35
CA THR A 273 -45.56 -12.81 31.79
C THR A 273 -45.74 -12.92 33.29
N ASP A 274 -46.23 -14.11 33.72
CA ASP A 274 -46.49 -14.49 35.12
C ASP A 274 -45.23 -14.46 36.05
N GLY A 275 -44.21 -13.70 35.70
CA GLY A 275 -42.96 -13.56 36.44
C GLY A 275 -43.03 -12.56 37.62
N GLU A 276 -44.05 -11.72 37.73
CA GLU A 276 -44.19 -10.73 38.83
C GLU A 276 -45.01 -11.21 40.01
N GLN A 277 -45.47 -12.46 40.04
CA GLN A 277 -46.28 -12.99 41.15
C GLN A 277 -45.52 -13.77 42.23
N GLN A 278 -44.18 -13.71 42.26
CA GLN A 278 -43.39 -14.35 43.33
C GLN A 278 -42.45 -13.39 44.08
N ALA A 279 -42.84 -12.16 44.20
CA ALA A 279 -42.12 -11.18 45.05
C ALA A 279 -43.15 -10.38 45.87
N GLU A 280 -43.94 -11.07 46.74
CA GLU A 280 -44.54 -10.56 47.98
C GLU A 280 -44.24 -11.50 49.12
#